data_59e213a6d7765f435da9ace724e7d251
#
_entry.id   59e213a6d7765f435da9ace724e7d251
#
_cell.length_a   1.000
_cell.length_b   1.000
_cell.length_c   1.000
_cell.angle_alpha   90.00
_cell.angle_beta   90.00
_cell.angle_gamma   90.00
#
_symmetry.space_group_name_H-M   'P 1'
#
loop_
_entity.id
_entity.type
_entity.pdbx_description
1 polymer ?
#
loop_
_entity_poly.entity_id
_entity_poly.type
_entity_poly.pdbx_seq_one_letter_code
_entity_poly.pdbx_strand_id
1 'polypeptide(L)'
;LKYAVDNNIHIALLSDQTSCHNVYDGGYCPEGITFEERTRLLAEEPEKFRAMVESTLKHHYELIKTLTSRGVYFFDYGNAFMKSIYDAGLKEIDKNGIDEKDGFIWPSYVKDIMGQLRFDYGYGPFRWVCLTGDHEDLVKTDRAAMDCIDPNRRYQDLDNYNWIRDAEENKMVVGTQARILYQDAEGRVNIALKFNDMVRKGEV
;
A
#
# COMPACT_ATOMS: atom_id res chain seq x y z
N LEU A 1 2.68 17.62 -0.24
CA LEU A 1 2.61 17.87 -1.68
C LEU A 1 2.66 19.36 -1.99
N LYS A 2 1.78 20.19 -1.40
CA LYS A 2 1.76 21.63 -1.64
C LYS A 2 3.14 22.29 -1.46
N TYR A 3 3.83 21.99 -0.37
CA TYR A 3 5.20 22.50 -0.14
C TYR A 3 6.17 22.11 -1.27
N ALA A 4 6.09 20.88 -1.76
CA ALA A 4 6.94 20.41 -2.85
C ALA A 4 6.64 21.13 -4.18
N VAL A 5 5.35 21.38 -4.46
CA VAL A 5 4.92 22.14 -5.63
C VAL A 5 5.42 23.60 -5.55
N ASP A 6 5.17 24.27 -4.42
CA ASP A 6 5.48 25.67 -4.21
C ASP A 6 6.99 25.96 -4.22
N ASN A 7 7.81 25.04 -3.74
CA ASN A 7 9.27 25.17 -3.64
C ASN A 7 10.02 24.45 -4.76
N ASN A 8 9.31 23.94 -5.77
CA ASN A 8 9.88 23.24 -6.91
C ASN A 8 10.85 22.11 -6.51
N ILE A 9 10.45 21.32 -5.49
CA ILE A 9 11.28 20.21 -5.01
C ILE A 9 11.29 19.09 -6.05
N HIS A 10 12.49 18.60 -6.37
CA HIS A 10 12.64 17.46 -7.27
C HIS A 10 12.19 16.18 -6.57
N ILE A 11 11.21 15.50 -7.19
CA ILE A 11 10.70 14.20 -6.77
C ILE A 11 10.75 13.29 -8.00
N ALA A 12 11.44 12.17 -7.92
CA ALA A 12 11.49 11.20 -9.01
C ALA A 12 10.28 10.24 -8.98
N LEU A 13 9.88 9.82 -7.79
CA LEU A 13 8.85 8.81 -7.56
C LEU A 13 7.90 9.26 -6.47
N LEU A 14 6.60 9.13 -6.69
CA LEU A 14 5.55 9.50 -5.76
C LEU A 14 4.46 8.43 -5.75
N SER A 15 4.00 8.05 -4.57
CA SER A 15 2.80 7.22 -4.42
C SER A 15 1.83 7.84 -3.44
N ASP A 16 0.53 7.64 -3.66
CA ASP A 16 -0.48 7.96 -2.68
C ASP A 16 -0.74 6.75 -1.78
N GLN A 17 -0.66 6.97 -0.47
CA GLN A 17 -1.00 5.99 0.55
C GLN A 17 -2.13 6.49 1.47
N THR A 18 -2.78 7.57 1.08
CA THR A 18 -3.94 8.12 1.81
C THR A 18 -5.08 7.10 1.79
N SER A 19 -5.66 6.80 2.96
CA SER A 19 -6.78 5.85 3.03
C SER A 19 -8.05 6.47 2.46
N CYS A 20 -8.38 6.12 1.24
CA CYS A 20 -9.57 6.58 0.53
C CYS A 20 -10.69 5.52 0.43
N HIS A 21 -10.60 4.43 1.18
CA HIS A 21 -11.65 3.39 1.17
C HIS A 21 -12.98 3.86 1.76
N ASN A 22 -12.94 4.77 2.74
CA ASN A 22 -14.11 5.32 3.41
C ASN A 22 -13.96 6.84 3.60
N VAL A 23 -13.80 7.56 2.51
CA VAL A 23 -13.48 9.00 2.55
C VAL A 23 -14.56 9.84 3.24
N TYR A 24 -15.82 9.44 3.11
CA TYR A 24 -16.96 10.17 3.65
C TYR A 24 -17.41 9.71 5.04
N ASP A 25 -16.87 8.58 5.51
CA ASP A 25 -17.19 7.99 6.82
C ASP A 25 -16.03 8.13 7.83
N GLY A 26 -15.18 9.12 7.62
CA GLY A 26 -14.10 9.46 8.54
C GLY A 26 -12.76 8.79 8.29
N GLY A 27 -12.59 8.04 7.20
CA GLY A 27 -11.31 7.48 6.77
C GLY A 27 -10.36 8.54 6.16
N TYR A 28 -10.88 9.73 5.84
CA TYR A 28 -10.13 10.83 5.27
C TYR A 28 -10.26 12.08 6.14
N CYS A 29 -9.18 12.82 6.36
CA CYS A 29 -9.20 14.09 7.06
C CYS A 29 -9.00 15.22 6.04
N PRO A 30 -10.03 16.08 5.80
CA PRO A 30 -9.89 17.23 4.92
C PRO A 30 -8.78 18.18 5.36
N GLU A 31 -8.15 18.84 4.39
CA GLU A 31 -7.14 19.86 4.71
C GLU A 31 -7.74 21.05 5.44
N GLY A 32 -6.91 21.70 6.27
CA GLY A 32 -7.27 22.95 6.97
C GLY A 32 -8.07 22.75 8.25
N ILE A 33 -8.34 21.53 8.69
CA ILE A 33 -9.00 21.22 9.95
C ILE A 33 -8.20 20.24 10.80
N THR A 34 -8.43 20.23 12.11
CA THR A 34 -7.85 19.25 13.03
C THR A 34 -8.61 17.92 12.97
N PHE A 35 -8.01 16.88 13.53
CA PHE A 35 -8.67 15.56 13.64
C PHE A 35 -9.93 15.63 14.51
N GLU A 36 -9.91 16.42 15.59
CA GLU A 36 -11.05 16.64 16.48
C GLU A 36 -12.19 17.35 15.75
N GLU A 37 -11.87 18.39 14.98
CA GLU A 37 -12.85 19.11 14.20
C GLU A 37 -13.44 18.23 13.08
N ARG A 38 -12.61 17.41 12.43
CA ARG A 38 -13.06 16.40 11.46
C ARG A 38 -14.10 15.47 12.11
N THR A 39 -13.81 14.98 13.32
CA THR A 39 -14.71 14.05 14.02
C THR A 39 -16.04 14.72 14.39
N ARG A 40 -15.98 15.98 14.84
CA ARG A 40 -17.18 16.77 15.13
C ARG A 40 -18.02 17.02 13.87
N LEU A 41 -17.39 17.48 12.79
CA LEU A 41 -18.08 17.76 11.54
C LEU A 41 -18.75 16.52 10.94
N LEU A 42 -18.08 15.37 10.99
CA LEU A 42 -18.64 14.11 10.53
C LEU A 42 -19.93 13.74 11.29
N ALA A 43 -19.97 14.01 12.61
CA ALA A 43 -21.13 13.68 13.44
C ALA A 43 -22.27 14.73 13.33
N GLU A 44 -21.93 16.00 13.27
CA GLU A 44 -22.88 17.09 13.42
C GLU A 44 -23.28 17.75 12.10
N GLU A 45 -22.37 17.79 11.11
CA GLU A 45 -22.52 18.48 9.85
C GLU A 45 -22.03 17.60 8.65
N PRO A 46 -22.58 16.40 8.42
CA PRO A 46 -22.01 15.40 7.48
C PRO A 46 -21.96 15.93 6.03
N GLU A 47 -22.91 16.73 5.59
CA GLU A 47 -22.89 17.31 4.25
C GLU A 47 -21.76 18.32 4.06
N LYS A 48 -21.47 19.12 5.09
CA LYS A 48 -20.33 20.03 5.08
C LYS A 48 -19.02 19.26 5.10
N PHE A 49 -18.93 18.22 5.92
CA PHE A 49 -17.77 17.32 5.93
C PHE A 49 -17.52 16.74 4.53
N ARG A 50 -18.57 16.23 3.88
CA ARG A 50 -18.49 15.68 2.53
C ARG A 50 -17.97 16.72 1.52
N ALA A 51 -18.51 17.92 1.52
CA ALA A 51 -18.05 18.98 0.63
C ALA A 51 -16.57 19.34 0.84
N MET A 52 -16.10 19.34 2.10
CA MET A 52 -14.68 19.56 2.42
C MET A 52 -13.79 18.42 1.93
N VAL A 53 -14.22 17.17 2.07
CA VAL A 53 -13.51 15.99 1.53
C VAL A 53 -13.38 16.12 0.01
N GLU A 54 -14.45 16.40 -0.71
CA GLU A 54 -14.44 16.55 -2.18
C GLU A 54 -13.51 17.69 -2.62
N SER A 55 -13.55 18.82 -1.92
CA SER A 55 -12.65 19.95 -2.20
C SER A 55 -11.18 19.56 -1.98
N THR A 56 -10.88 18.86 -0.90
CA THR A 56 -9.52 18.39 -0.61
C THR A 56 -9.03 17.38 -1.61
N LEU A 57 -9.85 16.41 -2.03
CA LEU A 57 -9.52 15.44 -3.08
C LEU A 57 -9.20 16.12 -4.41
N LYS A 58 -9.98 17.15 -4.79
CA LYS A 58 -9.73 17.95 -6.00
C LYS A 58 -8.41 18.69 -5.91
N HIS A 59 -8.12 19.32 -4.78
CA HIS A 59 -6.84 20.00 -4.57
C HIS A 59 -5.67 18.99 -4.58
N HIS A 60 -5.83 17.85 -3.95
CA HIS A 60 -4.83 16.78 -3.96
C HIS A 60 -4.53 16.30 -5.41
N TYR A 61 -5.56 16.09 -6.21
CA TYR A 61 -5.42 15.78 -7.63
C TYR A 61 -4.61 16.84 -8.40
N GLU A 62 -4.93 18.13 -8.23
CA GLU A 62 -4.23 19.21 -8.92
C GLU A 62 -2.74 19.30 -8.52
N LEU A 63 -2.42 19.03 -7.25
CA LEU A 63 -1.03 18.96 -6.80
C LEU A 63 -0.26 17.81 -7.47
N ILE A 64 -0.86 16.61 -7.55
CA ILE A 64 -0.24 15.47 -8.22
C ILE A 64 -0.13 15.72 -9.72
N LYS A 65 -1.16 16.26 -10.37
CA LYS A 65 -1.15 16.64 -11.78
C LYS A 65 -0.02 17.62 -12.09
N THR A 66 0.19 18.60 -11.22
CA THR A 66 1.29 19.55 -11.34
C THR A 66 2.64 18.84 -11.23
N LEU A 67 2.82 17.95 -10.26
CA LEU A 67 4.08 17.21 -10.08
C LEU A 67 4.34 16.25 -11.26
N THR A 68 3.33 15.53 -11.72
CA THR A 68 3.49 14.62 -12.89
C THR A 68 3.79 15.37 -14.18
N SER A 69 3.26 16.59 -14.37
CA SER A 69 3.62 17.44 -15.50
C SER A 69 5.10 17.89 -15.47
N ARG A 70 5.74 17.84 -14.31
CA ARG A 70 7.19 18.11 -14.11
C ARG A 70 8.06 16.85 -14.24
N GLY A 71 7.47 15.70 -14.63
CA GLY A 71 8.19 14.45 -14.82
C GLY A 71 8.23 13.51 -13.61
N VAL A 72 7.48 13.81 -12.55
CA VAL A 72 7.33 12.88 -11.42
C VAL A 72 6.57 11.63 -11.88
N TYR A 73 7.10 10.44 -11.63
CA TYR A 73 6.35 9.20 -11.82
C TYR A 73 5.44 8.98 -10.61
N PHE A 74 4.15 9.04 -10.83
CA PHE A 74 3.13 8.79 -9.79
C PHE A 74 2.40 7.47 -10.02
N PHE A 75 2.07 6.77 -8.95
CA PHE A 75 1.16 5.62 -8.97
C PHE A 75 0.26 5.61 -7.73
N ASP A 76 -0.98 5.16 -7.90
CA ASP A 76 -1.90 4.86 -6.78
C ASP A 76 -1.49 3.54 -6.12
N TYR A 77 -1.26 3.57 -4.81
CA TYR A 77 -0.83 2.39 -4.05
C TYR A 77 -1.96 1.34 -3.85
N GLY A 78 -3.19 1.64 -4.26
CA GLY A 78 -4.34 0.74 -4.11
C GLY A 78 -5.26 1.10 -2.94
N ASN A 79 -5.22 2.34 -2.47
CA ASN A 79 -6.07 2.87 -1.40
C ASN A 79 -7.33 3.59 -1.92
N ALA A 80 -7.74 3.30 -3.16
CA ALA A 80 -8.90 3.88 -3.84
C ALA A 80 -8.84 5.40 -4.10
N PHE A 81 -7.65 6.00 -4.13
CA PHE A 81 -7.46 7.44 -4.35
C PHE A 81 -8.03 7.92 -5.70
N MET A 82 -7.62 7.28 -6.80
CA MET A 82 -8.09 7.66 -8.13
C MET A 82 -9.62 7.47 -8.28
N LYS A 83 -10.16 6.41 -7.71
CA LYS A 83 -11.62 6.18 -7.68
C LYS A 83 -12.34 7.27 -6.89
N SER A 84 -11.80 7.68 -5.75
CA SER A 84 -12.38 8.73 -4.91
C SER A 84 -12.36 10.10 -5.60
N ILE A 85 -11.30 10.40 -6.37
CA ILE A 85 -11.23 11.61 -7.20
C ILE A 85 -12.31 11.58 -8.30
N TYR A 86 -12.46 10.44 -8.98
CA TYR A 86 -13.50 10.25 -9.99
C TYR A 86 -14.91 10.45 -9.40
N ASP A 87 -15.17 9.88 -8.23
CA ASP A 87 -16.46 10.00 -7.54
C ASP A 87 -16.72 11.43 -7.01
N ALA A 88 -15.66 12.17 -6.67
CA ALA A 88 -15.73 13.59 -6.34
C ALA A 88 -15.98 14.50 -7.57
N GLY A 89 -16.17 13.92 -8.75
CA GLY A 89 -16.61 14.60 -9.97
C GLY A 89 -15.49 14.99 -10.95
N LEU A 90 -14.24 14.67 -10.69
CA LEU A 90 -13.13 14.92 -11.61
C LEU A 90 -12.99 13.76 -12.62
N LYS A 91 -13.83 13.79 -13.66
CA LYS A 91 -13.91 12.71 -14.65
C LYS A 91 -12.67 12.60 -15.55
N GLU A 92 -11.87 13.65 -15.66
CA GLU A 92 -10.63 13.66 -16.42
C GLU A 92 -9.54 12.75 -15.87
N ILE A 93 -9.69 12.20 -14.67
CA ILE A 93 -8.80 11.15 -14.16
C ILE A 93 -9.00 9.81 -14.85
N ASP A 94 -10.11 9.61 -15.48
CA ASP A 94 -10.43 8.43 -16.28
C ASP A 94 -9.75 8.52 -17.65
N LYS A 95 -9.20 7.40 -18.15
CA LYS A 95 -8.52 7.35 -19.46
C LYS A 95 -9.42 7.71 -20.63
N ASN A 96 -10.68 7.30 -20.57
CA ASN A 96 -11.66 7.61 -21.61
C ASN A 96 -12.54 8.84 -21.29
N GLY A 97 -12.44 9.38 -20.08
CA GLY A 97 -13.21 10.54 -19.61
C GLY A 97 -14.70 10.30 -19.40
N ILE A 98 -15.14 9.03 -19.46
CA ILE A 98 -16.58 8.66 -19.44
C ILE A 98 -16.88 7.73 -18.28
N ASP A 99 -16.23 6.58 -18.25
CA ASP A 99 -16.43 5.54 -17.25
C ASP A 99 -15.08 4.86 -16.89
N GLU A 100 -14.98 4.30 -15.72
CA GLU A 100 -13.73 3.74 -15.20
C GLU A 100 -13.30 2.38 -15.82
N LYS A 101 -13.90 1.96 -16.93
CA LYS A 101 -13.64 0.65 -17.53
C LYS A 101 -12.24 0.51 -18.09
N ASP A 102 -11.72 1.56 -18.73
CA ASP A 102 -10.37 1.57 -19.30
C ASP A 102 -9.28 1.92 -18.28
N GLY A 103 -9.71 2.18 -17.04
CA GLY A 103 -8.84 2.55 -15.93
C GLY A 103 -8.48 4.03 -15.92
N PHE A 104 -7.61 4.40 -14.98
CA PHE A 104 -7.25 5.79 -14.71
C PHE A 104 -5.97 6.22 -15.45
N ILE A 105 -5.76 7.53 -15.55
CA ILE A 105 -4.61 8.13 -16.27
C ILE A 105 -3.27 7.79 -15.60
N TRP A 106 -3.25 7.56 -14.30
CA TRP A 106 -2.06 7.11 -13.58
C TRP A 106 -2.11 5.61 -13.30
N PRO A 107 -0.96 4.93 -13.24
CA PRO A 107 -0.92 3.51 -12.95
C PRO A 107 -1.37 3.20 -11.52
N SER A 108 -1.97 2.02 -11.35
CA SER A 108 -2.23 1.41 -10.05
C SER A 108 -1.08 0.47 -9.69
N TYR A 109 -0.59 0.58 -8.45
CA TYR A 109 0.41 -0.35 -7.93
C TYR A 109 -0.03 -1.82 -8.03
N VAL A 110 -1.28 -2.09 -7.65
CA VAL A 110 -1.81 -3.47 -7.65
C VAL A 110 -1.94 -4.02 -9.07
N LYS A 111 -2.56 -3.25 -9.99
CA LYS A 111 -2.86 -3.74 -11.35
C LYS A 111 -1.65 -3.63 -12.28
N ASP A 112 -1.05 -2.45 -12.34
CA ASP A 112 -0.11 -2.11 -13.40
C ASP A 112 1.35 -2.40 -13.01
N ILE A 113 1.65 -2.53 -11.71
CA ILE A 113 2.99 -2.83 -11.22
C ILE A 113 3.04 -4.25 -10.65
N MET A 114 2.36 -4.52 -9.53
CA MET A 114 2.40 -5.82 -8.88
C MET A 114 1.68 -6.91 -9.66
N GLY A 115 0.64 -6.58 -10.45
CA GLY A 115 0.01 -7.50 -11.37
C GLY A 115 1.05 -8.19 -12.25
N GLN A 116 1.76 -7.39 -13.01
CA GLN A 116 2.77 -7.86 -13.97
C GLN A 116 4.01 -8.50 -13.32
N LEU A 117 4.41 -8.03 -12.14
CA LEU A 117 5.62 -8.53 -11.46
C LEU A 117 5.38 -9.78 -10.60
N ARG A 118 4.17 -9.93 -10.05
CA ARG A 118 3.87 -10.93 -9.03
C ARG A 118 2.56 -11.69 -9.27
N PHE A 119 1.44 -10.98 -9.37
CA PHE A 119 0.11 -11.60 -9.31
C PHE A 119 -0.19 -12.46 -10.52
N ASP A 120 0.26 -12.08 -11.72
CA ASP A 120 0.10 -12.85 -12.96
C ASP A 120 0.87 -14.17 -12.92
N TYR A 121 1.88 -14.28 -12.06
CA TYR A 121 2.65 -15.50 -11.79
C TYR A 121 2.13 -16.28 -10.56
N GLY A 122 0.99 -15.89 -10.00
CA GLY A 122 0.37 -16.55 -8.84
C GLY A 122 0.98 -16.19 -7.49
N TYR A 123 1.85 -15.17 -7.43
CA TYR A 123 2.41 -14.66 -6.18
C TYR A 123 1.43 -13.69 -5.52
N GLY A 124 1.13 -13.93 -4.25
CA GLY A 124 0.26 -13.09 -3.46
C GLY A 124 0.86 -12.77 -2.09
N PRO A 125 0.29 -11.80 -1.36
CA PRO A 125 0.81 -11.38 -0.07
C PRO A 125 0.69 -12.51 0.95
N PHE A 126 1.75 -12.67 1.74
CA PHE A 126 1.80 -13.51 2.92
C PHE A 126 2.42 -12.71 4.06
N ARG A 127 1.73 -12.67 5.18
CA ARG A 127 2.16 -11.90 6.36
C ARG A 127 2.15 -12.80 7.58
N TRP A 128 3.13 -12.60 8.47
CA TRP A 128 3.09 -13.20 9.80
C TRP A 128 3.51 -12.21 10.86
N VAL A 129 3.08 -12.46 12.07
CA VAL A 129 3.38 -11.68 13.27
C VAL A 129 3.74 -12.64 14.39
N CYS A 130 4.87 -12.41 15.05
CA CYS A 130 5.25 -13.11 16.26
C CYS A 130 4.50 -12.47 17.45
N LEU A 131 3.48 -13.14 17.96
CA LEU A 131 2.59 -12.60 18.99
C LEU A 131 3.26 -12.41 20.36
N THR A 132 4.38 -13.10 20.60
CA THR A 132 5.20 -12.88 21.78
C THR A 132 5.81 -11.49 21.83
N GLY A 133 5.98 -10.85 20.67
CA GLY A 133 6.78 -9.63 20.54
C GLY A 133 8.28 -9.84 20.68
N ASP A 134 8.72 -11.09 20.83
CA ASP A 134 10.14 -11.44 20.95
C ASP A 134 10.81 -11.43 19.58
N HIS A 135 11.92 -10.72 19.50
CA HIS A 135 12.73 -10.64 18.29
C HIS A 135 13.34 -11.99 17.89
N GLU A 136 13.67 -12.84 18.87
CA GLU A 136 14.21 -14.17 18.58
C GLU A 136 13.20 -15.05 17.82
N ASP A 137 11.92 -14.92 18.10
CA ASP A 137 10.87 -15.65 17.37
C ASP A 137 10.76 -15.16 15.93
N LEU A 138 10.96 -13.84 15.69
CA LEU A 138 11.02 -13.32 14.33
C LEU A 138 12.22 -13.91 13.56
N VAL A 139 13.40 -13.95 14.18
CA VAL A 139 14.61 -14.54 13.56
C VAL A 139 14.42 -16.03 13.26
N LYS A 140 13.78 -16.79 14.15
CA LYS A 140 13.47 -18.22 13.92
C LYS A 140 12.50 -18.40 12.76
N THR A 141 11.43 -17.59 12.72
CA THR A 141 10.44 -17.66 11.65
C THR A 141 10.98 -17.19 10.30
N ASP A 142 11.85 -16.18 10.27
CA ASP A 142 12.58 -15.75 9.07
C ASP A 142 13.41 -16.90 8.49
N ARG A 143 14.20 -17.61 9.32
CA ARG A 143 14.97 -18.78 8.89
C ARG A 143 14.08 -19.88 8.35
N ALA A 144 13.01 -20.22 9.08
CA ALA A 144 12.06 -21.24 8.67
C ALA A 144 11.35 -20.89 7.34
N ALA A 145 11.06 -19.61 7.10
CA ALA A 145 10.51 -19.16 5.84
C ALA A 145 11.53 -19.28 4.69
N MET A 146 12.78 -18.88 4.92
CA MET A 146 13.86 -19.04 3.92
C MET A 146 14.11 -20.51 3.56
N ASP A 147 14.04 -21.43 4.53
CA ASP A 147 14.16 -22.88 4.28
C ASP A 147 13.04 -23.43 3.36
N CYS A 148 11.89 -22.74 3.28
CA CYS A 148 10.79 -23.10 2.41
C CYS A 148 10.87 -22.46 1.01
N ILE A 149 11.86 -21.62 0.75
CA ILE A 149 12.02 -20.86 -0.50
C ILE A 149 13.27 -21.38 -1.25
N ASP A 150 13.08 -21.90 -2.46
CA ASP A 150 14.21 -22.18 -3.35
C ASP A 150 14.55 -20.91 -4.17
N PRO A 151 15.65 -20.21 -3.85
CA PRO A 151 16.02 -18.95 -4.51
C PRO A 151 16.42 -19.16 -5.99
N ASN A 152 16.62 -20.40 -6.43
CA ASN A 152 17.04 -20.73 -7.78
C ASN A 152 15.85 -21.06 -8.70
N ARG A 153 14.64 -21.23 -8.16
CA ARG A 153 13.47 -21.65 -8.91
C ARG A 153 12.97 -20.55 -9.84
N ARG A 154 12.83 -19.32 -9.32
CA ARG A 154 12.29 -18.15 -10.07
C ARG A 154 12.88 -16.86 -9.53
N TYR A 155 12.87 -15.82 -10.35
CA TYR A 155 13.28 -14.46 -9.93
C TYR A 155 12.52 -13.98 -8.70
N GLN A 156 11.21 -14.22 -8.62
CA GLN A 156 10.38 -13.83 -7.49
C GLN A 156 10.77 -14.56 -6.19
N ASP A 157 11.22 -15.80 -6.27
CA ASP A 157 11.69 -16.56 -5.12
C ASP A 157 13.03 -16.04 -4.63
N LEU A 158 13.94 -15.71 -5.54
CA LEU A 158 15.20 -15.05 -5.18
C LEU A 158 14.97 -13.71 -4.47
N ASP A 159 14.04 -12.90 -4.98
CA ASP A 159 13.66 -11.63 -4.35
C ASP A 159 13.12 -11.85 -2.94
N ASN A 160 12.19 -12.80 -2.74
CA ASN A 160 11.62 -13.10 -1.44
C ASN A 160 12.69 -13.59 -0.46
N TYR A 161 13.60 -14.45 -0.92
CA TYR A 161 14.71 -14.95 -0.12
C TYR A 161 15.62 -13.79 0.34
N ASN A 162 16.05 -12.94 -0.60
CA ASN A 162 16.88 -11.77 -0.30
C ASN A 162 16.16 -10.78 0.63
N TRP A 163 14.86 -10.57 0.40
CA TRP A 163 14.02 -9.70 1.23
C TRP A 163 14.04 -10.11 2.70
N ILE A 164 13.86 -11.40 2.99
CA ILE A 164 13.90 -11.89 4.39
C ILE A 164 15.33 -11.85 4.93
N ARG A 165 16.32 -12.32 4.16
CA ARG A 165 17.73 -12.36 4.56
C ARG A 165 18.23 -10.97 4.99
N ASP A 166 17.90 -9.96 4.21
CA ASP A 166 18.43 -8.61 4.38
C ASP A 166 17.51 -7.70 5.22
N ALA A 167 16.41 -8.25 5.75
CA ALA A 167 15.38 -7.48 6.45
C ALA A 167 15.91 -6.75 7.70
N GLU A 168 16.79 -7.40 8.49
CA GLU A 168 17.39 -6.80 9.69
C GLU A 168 18.32 -5.64 9.34
N GLU A 169 19.23 -5.86 8.39
CA GLU A 169 20.18 -4.85 7.94
C GLU A 169 19.47 -3.61 7.38
N ASN A 170 18.41 -3.84 6.62
CA ASN A 170 17.61 -2.77 6.02
C ASN A 170 16.53 -2.20 6.96
N LYS A 171 16.48 -2.65 8.22
CA LYS A 171 15.49 -2.20 9.22
C LYS A 171 14.06 -2.30 8.72
N MET A 172 13.74 -3.40 8.05
CA MET A 172 12.43 -3.62 7.44
C MET A 172 11.44 -4.15 8.47
N VAL A 173 10.88 -3.23 9.23
CA VAL A 173 9.92 -3.51 10.30
C VAL A 173 8.52 -3.16 9.83
N VAL A 174 7.59 -4.11 10.01
CA VAL A 174 6.17 -3.91 9.73
C VAL A 174 5.44 -3.77 11.08
N GLY A 175 5.59 -2.61 11.70
CA GLY A 175 4.96 -2.26 12.98
C GLY A 175 5.59 -2.92 14.19
N THR A 176 5.50 -4.24 14.35
CA THR A 176 6.09 -5.02 15.43
C THR A 176 6.94 -6.16 14.84
N GLN A 177 7.13 -7.25 15.59
CA GLN A 177 7.86 -8.43 15.12
C GLN A 177 7.07 -9.15 14.01
N ALA A 178 7.12 -8.61 12.79
CA ALA A 178 6.31 -9.02 11.65
C ALA A 178 7.08 -8.97 10.34
N ARG A 179 6.67 -9.79 9.38
CA ARG A 179 7.17 -9.77 7.99
C ARG A 179 6.03 -9.84 6.98
N ILE A 180 6.32 -9.36 5.79
CA ILE A 180 5.47 -9.51 4.61
C ILE A 180 6.34 -9.93 3.41
N LEU A 181 5.84 -10.85 2.61
CA LEU A 181 6.40 -11.19 1.30
C LEU A 181 5.28 -11.54 0.31
N TYR A 182 5.65 -11.66 -0.95
CA TYR A 182 4.72 -12.05 -2.01
C TYR A 182 5.14 -13.42 -2.55
N GLN A 183 4.60 -14.48 -1.97
CA GLN A 183 4.92 -15.86 -2.30
C GLN A 183 3.80 -16.51 -3.12
N ASP A 184 4.14 -17.53 -3.94
CA ASP A 184 3.15 -18.31 -4.67
C ASP A 184 2.28 -19.17 -3.74
N ALA A 185 1.25 -19.81 -4.29
CA ALA A 185 0.29 -20.58 -3.49
C ALA A 185 0.96 -21.71 -2.71
N GLU A 186 1.88 -22.45 -3.34
CA GLU A 186 2.62 -23.56 -2.72
C GLU A 186 3.53 -23.05 -1.61
N GLY A 187 4.31 -22.01 -1.86
CA GLY A 187 5.20 -21.41 -0.87
C GLY A 187 4.45 -20.86 0.35
N ARG A 188 3.28 -20.21 0.15
CA ARG A 188 2.43 -19.76 1.27
C ARG A 188 1.97 -20.91 2.15
N VAL A 189 1.54 -22.02 1.54
CA VAL A 189 1.13 -23.23 2.27
C VAL A 189 2.30 -23.84 3.03
N ASN A 190 3.45 -24.01 2.39
CA ASN A 190 4.63 -24.61 3.00
C ASN A 190 5.15 -23.81 4.19
N ILE A 191 5.22 -22.49 4.08
CA ILE A 191 5.62 -21.61 5.19
C ILE A 191 4.61 -21.68 6.33
N ALA A 192 3.31 -21.63 6.04
CA ALA A 192 2.26 -21.72 7.04
C ALA A 192 2.29 -23.06 7.80
N LEU A 193 2.49 -24.17 7.10
CA LEU A 193 2.61 -25.51 7.71
C LEU A 193 3.86 -25.61 8.59
N LYS A 194 4.97 -25.04 8.12
CA LYS A 194 6.22 -24.98 8.89
C LYS A 194 6.03 -24.21 10.20
N PHE A 195 5.42 -23.03 10.14
CA PHE A 195 5.15 -22.23 11.34
C PHE A 195 4.20 -22.95 12.31
N ASN A 196 3.14 -23.59 11.80
CA ASN A 196 2.24 -24.39 12.63
C ASN A 196 2.97 -25.55 13.33
N ASP A 197 3.95 -26.18 12.68
CA ASP A 197 4.76 -27.23 13.30
C ASP A 197 5.66 -26.67 14.41
N MET A 198 6.28 -25.51 14.18
CA MET A 198 7.11 -24.83 15.16
C MET A 198 6.28 -24.46 16.42
N VAL A 199 5.10 -23.91 16.24
CA VAL A 199 4.17 -23.61 17.37
C VAL A 199 3.80 -24.88 18.14
N ARG A 200 3.46 -25.98 17.46
CA ARG A 200 3.14 -27.26 18.13
C ARG A 200 4.30 -27.84 18.94
N LYS A 201 5.53 -27.53 18.52
CA LYS A 201 6.76 -27.98 19.21
C LYS A 201 7.23 -27.02 20.29
N GLY A 202 6.58 -25.86 20.41
CA GLY A 202 7.00 -24.81 21.36
C GLY A 202 8.33 -24.15 20.98
N GLU A 203 8.65 -24.08 19.69
CA GLU A 203 9.86 -23.44 19.19
C GLU A 203 9.68 -21.92 19.03
N VAL A 204 8.45 -21.50 18.84
CA VAL A 204 8.00 -20.10 18.73
C VAL A 204 6.60 -19.96 19.34
#